data_4c97870510b5b876e4650e5a41c12f20
#
_entry.id   4c97870510b5b876e4650e5a41c12f20
#
_cell.length_a   1.000
_cell.length_b   1.000
_cell.length_c   1.000
_cell.angle_alpha   90.00
_cell.angle_beta   90.00
_cell.angle_gamma   90.00
#
_symmetry.space_group_name_H-M   'P 1'
#
loop_
_entity.id
_entity.type
_entity.pdbx_description
1 polymer ?
#
loop_
_entity_poly.entity_id
_entity_poly.type
_entity_poly.pdbx_seq_one_letter_code
_entity_poly.pdbx_strand_id
1 'polypeptide(L)'
;SLMPVPRHARRNIVTMFMIMLGFTFFSASMWTGQELGIGLDLKGFVEALLLGGAILGIYTALLAYVGCKTGLSMDLLAQHSFGKKGSYLPSALISFTQIGWFGVGVAMFAIPVAKLIAPDKPWVVPLLVALAGICMTGSAFFGIRAMTIVSYISVPLIAMLGITAMIMAVRQGDASLAEKFAESQGLGVITGAGMVIGSFVSGGTATPNFARFAKTPKAAVWTTAIAFFL
;
A
#
# COMPACT_ATOMS: atom_id res chain seq x y z
N SER A 1 20.82 -2.66 -3.68
CA SER A 1 21.81 -2.51 -4.75
C SER A 1 22.14 -1.02 -4.90
N LEU A 2 23.41 -0.67 -4.80
CA LEU A 2 23.94 0.70 -4.96
C LEU A 2 24.17 1.08 -6.45
N MET A 3 23.65 0.25 -7.37
CA MET A 3 23.81 0.46 -8.80
C MET A 3 22.45 0.53 -9.51
N PRO A 4 22.37 1.23 -10.66
CA PRO A 4 21.18 1.23 -11.49
C PRO A 4 20.78 -0.18 -11.93
N VAL A 5 19.47 -0.44 -12.03
CA VAL A 5 18.94 -1.73 -12.47
C VAL A 5 19.28 -1.94 -13.96
N PRO A 6 19.99 -3.01 -14.34
CA PRO A 6 20.33 -3.28 -15.73
C PRO A 6 19.09 -3.63 -16.54
N ARG A 7 19.09 -3.35 -17.85
CA ARG A 7 17.92 -3.50 -18.73
C ARG A 7 17.35 -4.93 -18.77
N HIS A 8 18.20 -5.95 -18.71
CA HIS A 8 17.78 -7.35 -18.73
C HIS A 8 17.02 -7.78 -17.46
N ALA A 9 17.24 -7.10 -16.34
CA ALA A 9 16.54 -7.39 -15.07
C ALA A 9 15.18 -6.66 -14.94
N ARG A 10 14.81 -5.83 -15.92
CA ARG A 10 13.56 -5.05 -15.88
C ARG A 10 12.36 -5.89 -16.27
N ARG A 11 11.20 -5.54 -15.70
CA ARG A 11 9.93 -6.26 -15.81
C ARG A 11 8.98 -5.61 -16.80
N ASN A 12 8.09 -6.42 -17.38
CA ASN A 12 7.03 -5.95 -18.28
C ASN A 12 5.91 -5.24 -17.50
N ILE A 13 4.97 -4.62 -18.22
CA ILE A 13 3.88 -3.83 -17.64
C ILE A 13 2.97 -4.65 -16.72
N VAL A 14 2.64 -5.90 -17.09
CA VAL A 14 1.75 -6.75 -16.30
C VAL A 14 2.40 -7.12 -14.95
N THR A 15 3.66 -7.54 -14.98
CA THR A 15 4.39 -7.85 -13.76
C THR A 15 4.54 -6.60 -12.86
N MET A 16 4.81 -5.43 -13.46
CA MET A 16 4.89 -4.18 -12.71
C MET A 16 3.54 -3.82 -12.08
N PHE A 17 2.46 -3.98 -12.81
CA PHE A 17 1.12 -3.71 -12.30
C PHE A 17 0.77 -4.63 -11.12
N MET A 18 1.05 -5.93 -11.22
CA MET A 18 0.84 -6.87 -10.11
C MET A 18 1.69 -6.53 -8.88
N ILE A 19 2.94 -6.12 -9.07
CA ILE A 19 3.81 -5.69 -7.96
C ILE A 19 3.27 -4.43 -7.31
N MET A 20 2.85 -3.43 -8.09
CA MET A 20 2.30 -2.17 -7.56
C MET A 20 0.98 -2.40 -6.84
N LEU A 21 0.05 -3.18 -7.40
CA LEU A 21 -1.18 -3.57 -6.73
C LEU A 21 -0.91 -4.38 -5.45
N GLY A 22 0.03 -5.33 -5.49
CA GLY A 22 0.41 -6.09 -4.30
C GLY A 22 1.02 -5.23 -3.20
N PHE A 23 1.62 -4.09 -3.57
CA PHE A 23 2.15 -3.12 -2.62
C PHE A 23 1.05 -2.21 -2.05
N THR A 24 0.05 -1.83 -2.86
CA THR A 24 -1.04 -0.93 -2.42
C THR A 24 -2.21 -1.67 -1.77
N PHE A 25 -2.42 -2.96 -2.08
CA PHE A 25 -3.44 -3.79 -1.43
C PHE A 25 -3.00 -4.16 -0.01
N PHE A 26 -3.14 -3.20 0.89
CA PHE A 26 -2.71 -3.31 2.26
C PHE A 26 -3.89 -3.14 3.23
N SER A 27 -3.99 -4.02 4.22
CA SER A 27 -5.11 -4.06 5.16
C SER A 27 -5.34 -2.76 5.94
N ALA A 28 -4.28 -1.99 6.21
CA ALA A 28 -4.41 -0.69 6.87
C ALA A 28 -5.16 0.34 6.01
N SER A 29 -5.11 0.23 4.67
CA SER A 29 -5.91 1.09 3.78
C SER A 29 -7.41 0.80 3.92
N MET A 30 -7.78 -0.46 4.18
CA MET A 30 -9.16 -0.84 4.47
C MET A 30 -9.67 -0.21 5.78
N TRP A 31 -8.80 -0.12 6.80
CA TRP A 31 -9.12 0.59 8.04
C TRP A 31 -9.36 2.07 7.77
N THR A 32 -8.47 2.74 7.06
CA THR A 32 -8.67 4.14 6.66
C THR A 32 -10.02 4.31 5.91
N GLY A 33 -10.35 3.39 4.99
CA GLY A 33 -11.63 3.39 4.29
C GLY A 33 -12.83 3.27 5.23
N GLN A 34 -12.73 2.45 6.27
CA GLN A 34 -13.77 2.33 7.31
C GLN A 34 -13.94 3.63 8.09
N GLU A 35 -12.86 4.24 8.55
CA GLU A 35 -12.90 5.53 9.28
C GLU A 35 -13.53 6.64 8.42
N LEU A 36 -13.19 6.67 7.13
CA LEU A 36 -13.81 7.62 6.19
C LEU A 36 -15.31 7.35 6.01
N GLY A 37 -15.71 6.07 5.94
CA GLY A 37 -17.11 5.68 5.78
C GLY A 37 -17.97 6.00 7.00
N ILE A 38 -17.39 6.03 8.21
CA ILE A 38 -18.05 6.46 9.44
C ILE A 38 -18.08 7.99 9.53
N GLY A 39 -17.00 8.65 9.12
CA GLY A 39 -16.80 10.08 9.29
C GLY A 39 -17.48 10.97 8.26
N LEU A 40 -17.75 10.47 7.05
CA LEU A 40 -18.24 11.24 5.90
C LEU A 40 -19.58 10.70 5.40
N ASP A 41 -20.40 11.59 4.82
CA ASP A 41 -21.51 11.18 3.98
C ASP A 41 -20.99 10.57 2.65
N LEU A 42 -21.83 9.90 1.89
CA LEU A 42 -21.45 9.21 0.67
C LEU A 42 -20.75 10.14 -0.34
N LYS A 43 -21.24 11.36 -0.50
CA LYS A 43 -20.66 12.36 -1.39
C LYS A 43 -19.27 12.77 -0.92
N GLY A 44 -19.13 13.16 0.33
CA GLY A 44 -17.86 13.54 0.94
C GLY A 44 -16.85 12.40 0.94
N PHE A 45 -17.30 11.16 1.15
CA PHE A 45 -16.47 9.96 1.04
C PHE A 45 -15.86 9.81 -0.37
N VAL A 46 -16.70 9.90 -1.41
CA VAL A 46 -16.23 9.82 -2.80
C VAL A 46 -15.30 10.98 -3.14
N GLU A 47 -15.64 12.22 -2.75
CA GLU A 47 -14.81 13.39 -2.98
C GLU A 47 -13.44 13.27 -2.29
N ALA A 48 -13.40 12.82 -1.03
CA ALA A 48 -12.16 12.60 -0.29
C ALA A 48 -11.28 11.52 -0.93
N LEU A 49 -11.86 10.40 -1.36
CA LEU A 49 -11.15 9.33 -2.07
C LEU A 49 -10.58 9.82 -3.41
N LEU A 50 -11.40 10.49 -4.22
CA LEU A 50 -10.95 10.99 -5.53
C LEU A 50 -9.85 12.04 -5.38
N LEU A 51 -9.99 12.97 -4.45
CA LEU A 51 -9.00 14.02 -4.21
C LEU A 51 -7.69 13.44 -3.65
N GLY A 52 -7.77 12.64 -2.59
CA GLY A 52 -6.60 12.02 -1.96
C GLY A 52 -5.90 11.03 -2.89
N GLY A 53 -6.67 10.18 -3.58
CA GLY A 53 -6.16 9.22 -4.56
C GLY A 53 -5.52 9.90 -5.77
N ALA A 54 -6.11 10.98 -6.30
CA ALA A 54 -5.52 11.73 -7.40
C ALA A 54 -4.18 12.37 -7.00
N ILE A 55 -4.10 13.00 -5.83
CA ILE A 55 -2.85 13.60 -5.33
C ILE A 55 -1.79 12.51 -5.14
N LEU A 56 -2.15 11.41 -4.49
CA LEU A 56 -1.25 10.28 -4.24
C LEU A 56 -0.79 9.62 -5.55
N GLY A 57 -1.72 9.40 -6.48
CA GLY A 57 -1.45 8.83 -7.80
C GLY A 57 -0.50 9.69 -8.64
N ILE A 58 -0.70 11.01 -8.67
CA ILE A 58 0.19 11.94 -9.38
C ILE A 58 1.57 11.96 -8.72
N TYR A 59 1.63 12.11 -7.41
CA TYR A 59 2.89 12.12 -6.66
C TYR A 59 3.73 10.87 -6.93
N THR A 60 3.12 9.70 -6.79
CA THR A 60 3.81 8.42 -6.97
C THR A 60 4.16 8.14 -8.43
N ALA A 61 3.34 8.59 -9.38
CA ALA A 61 3.63 8.52 -10.81
C ALA A 61 4.88 9.31 -11.19
N LEU A 62 5.06 10.50 -10.63
CA LEU A 62 6.27 11.30 -10.85
C LEU A 62 7.51 10.60 -10.29
N LEU A 63 7.41 10.05 -9.09
CA LEU A 63 8.49 9.25 -8.48
C LEU A 63 8.80 7.97 -9.29
N ALA A 64 7.76 7.32 -9.81
CA ALA A 64 7.92 6.15 -10.67
C ALA A 64 8.64 6.47 -11.98
N TYR A 65 8.31 7.62 -12.60
CA TYR A 65 9.01 8.11 -13.79
C TYR A 65 10.50 8.27 -13.53
N VAL A 66 10.85 9.01 -12.47
CA VAL A 66 12.26 9.25 -12.10
C VAL A 66 12.98 7.94 -11.77
N GLY A 67 12.38 7.09 -10.93
CA GLY A 67 12.94 5.79 -10.56
C GLY A 67 13.19 4.88 -11.75
N CYS A 68 12.25 4.79 -12.69
CA CYS A 68 12.42 3.98 -13.91
C CYS A 68 13.47 4.56 -14.86
N LYS A 69 13.46 5.89 -15.07
CA LYS A 69 14.39 6.54 -15.99
C LYS A 69 15.84 6.46 -15.52
N THR A 70 16.07 6.65 -14.24
CA THR A 70 17.41 6.58 -13.62
C THR A 70 17.83 5.14 -13.28
N GLY A 71 16.88 4.25 -13.01
CA GLY A 71 17.14 2.91 -12.49
C GLY A 71 17.58 2.90 -11.02
N LEU A 72 17.47 4.03 -10.30
CA LEU A 72 17.97 4.22 -8.94
C LEU A 72 16.87 3.94 -7.90
N SER A 73 17.30 3.56 -6.69
CA SER A 73 16.43 3.48 -5.52
C SER A 73 16.13 4.87 -4.95
N MET A 74 15.12 4.96 -4.10
CA MET A 74 14.79 6.20 -3.39
C MET A 74 15.98 6.76 -2.63
N ASP A 75 16.76 5.92 -1.93
CA ASP A 75 17.93 6.36 -1.17
C ASP A 75 19.01 7.00 -2.06
N LEU A 76 19.26 6.42 -3.23
CA LEU A 76 20.23 6.98 -4.18
C LEU A 76 19.73 8.28 -4.82
N LEU A 77 18.42 8.39 -5.07
CA LEU A 77 17.81 9.65 -5.52
C LEU A 77 17.89 10.72 -4.44
N ALA A 78 17.68 10.36 -3.17
CA ALA A 78 17.83 11.27 -2.04
C ALA A 78 19.26 11.81 -1.92
N GLN A 79 20.28 11.01 -2.26
CA GLN A 79 21.67 11.48 -2.28
C GLN A 79 21.91 12.58 -3.32
N HIS A 80 21.20 12.56 -4.45
CA HIS A 80 21.29 13.63 -5.44
C HIS A 80 20.70 14.95 -4.95
N SER A 81 19.62 14.87 -4.16
CA SER A 81 18.93 16.08 -3.67
C SER A 81 19.54 16.65 -2.38
N PHE A 82 19.97 15.78 -1.47
CA PHE A 82 20.40 16.15 -0.11
C PHE A 82 21.89 15.92 0.14
N GLY A 83 22.63 15.40 -0.86
CA GLY A 83 24.03 15.01 -0.71
C GLY A 83 24.23 13.75 0.14
N LYS A 84 25.47 13.26 0.23
CA LYS A 84 25.78 11.99 0.93
C LYS A 84 25.37 11.97 2.39
N LYS A 85 25.62 13.07 3.13
CA LYS A 85 25.27 13.13 4.57
C LYS A 85 23.80 13.44 4.79
N GLY A 86 23.22 14.37 4.01
CA GLY A 86 21.82 14.78 4.16
C GLY A 86 20.81 13.68 3.79
N SER A 87 21.18 12.74 2.91
CA SER A 87 20.31 11.64 2.51
C SER A 87 20.03 10.61 3.61
N TYR A 88 20.83 10.57 4.67
CA TYR A 88 20.57 9.66 5.79
C TYR A 88 19.25 10.01 6.51
N LEU A 89 18.89 11.29 6.60
CA LEU A 89 17.67 11.70 7.29
C LEU A 89 16.40 11.17 6.59
N PRO A 90 16.15 11.46 5.29
CA PRO A 90 14.96 10.93 4.62
C PRO A 90 14.96 9.40 4.55
N SER A 91 16.11 8.75 4.35
CA SER A 91 16.21 7.29 4.35
C SER A 91 15.85 6.67 5.71
N ALA A 92 16.33 7.26 6.81
CA ALA A 92 15.98 6.82 8.15
C ALA A 92 14.50 7.02 8.46
N LEU A 93 13.94 8.19 8.16
CA LEU A 93 12.51 8.49 8.39
C LEU A 93 11.61 7.49 7.65
N ILE A 94 11.88 7.23 6.37
CA ILE A 94 11.11 6.24 5.59
C ILE A 94 11.30 4.84 6.16
N SER A 95 12.52 4.45 6.50
CA SER A 95 12.78 3.12 7.06
C SER A 95 12.03 2.90 8.38
N PHE A 96 12.07 3.84 9.30
CA PHE A 96 11.34 3.74 10.57
C PHE A 96 9.82 3.68 10.34
N THR A 97 9.30 4.51 9.43
CA THR A 97 7.87 4.48 9.10
C THR A 97 7.47 3.13 8.48
N GLN A 98 8.28 2.58 7.59
CA GLN A 98 8.00 1.26 6.99
C GLN A 98 8.10 0.12 8.00
N ILE A 99 9.00 0.20 8.98
CA ILE A 99 9.06 -0.77 10.09
C ILE A 99 7.77 -0.70 10.92
N GLY A 100 7.27 0.51 11.21
CA GLY A 100 5.99 0.70 11.87
C GLY A 100 4.83 0.06 11.10
N TRP A 101 4.71 0.34 9.81
CA TRP A 101 3.68 -0.25 8.95
C TRP A 101 3.81 -1.78 8.82
N PHE A 102 5.03 -2.30 8.79
CA PHE A 102 5.27 -3.74 8.84
C PHE A 102 4.69 -4.37 10.10
N GLY A 103 4.93 -3.76 11.26
CA GLY A 103 4.35 -4.23 12.53
C GLY A 103 2.82 -4.22 12.53
N VAL A 104 2.21 -3.15 12.01
CA VAL A 104 0.74 -3.06 11.82
C VAL A 104 0.25 -4.19 10.90
N GLY A 105 0.89 -4.41 9.75
CA GLY A 105 0.49 -5.46 8.81
C GLY A 105 0.56 -6.86 9.41
N VAL A 106 1.62 -7.16 10.17
CA VAL A 106 1.75 -8.44 10.88
C VAL A 106 0.66 -8.60 11.93
N ALA A 107 0.35 -7.57 12.71
CA ALA A 107 -0.69 -7.60 13.73
C ALA A 107 -2.10 -7.78 13.12
N MET A 108 -2.39 -7.10 12.02
CA MET A 108 -3.66 -7.21 11.29
C MET A 108 -3.89 -8.59 10.68
N PHE A 109 -2.85 -9.38 10.46
CA PHE A 109 -2.95 -10.78 10.12
C PHE A 109 -3.09 -11.67 11.36
N ALA A 110 -2.19 -11.50 12.33
CA ALA A 110 -2.07 -12.41 13.48
C ALA A 110 -3.28 -12.36 14.42
N ILE A 111 -3.84 -11.16 14.68
CA ILE A 111 -4.93 -10.99 15.65
C ILE A 111 -6.22 -11.66 15.17
N PRO A 112 -6.74 -11.45 13.94
CA PRO A 112 -7.93 -12.13 13.48
C PRO A 112 -7.75 -13.65 13.38
N VAL A 113 -6.58 -14.12 12.92
CA VAL A 113 -6.28 -15.54 12.82
C VAL A 113 -6.24 -16.20 14.20
N ALA A 114 -5.63 -15.56 15.20
CA ALA A 114 -5.63 -16.06 16.57
C ALA A 114 -7.04 -16.19 17.14
N LYS A 115 -7.88 -15.18 16.93
CA LYS A 115 -9.29 -15.19 17.36
C LYS A 115 -10.10 -16.32 16.70
N LEU A 116 -9.78 -16.67 15.45
CA LEU A 116 -10.45 -17.73 14.73
C LEU A 116 -10.01 -19.13 15.19
N ILE A 117 -8.71 -19.32 15.42
CA ILE A 117 -8.13 -20.67 15.72
C ILE A 117 -8.18 -21.00 17.20
N ALA A 118 -7.92 -20.04 18.06
CA ALA A 118 -7.78 -20.27 19.51
C ALA A 118 -8.13 -19.00 20.32
N PRO A 119 -9.42 -18.63 20.37
CA PRO A 119 -9.88 -17.39 21.02
C PRO A 119 -9.50 -17.29 22.50
N ASP A 120 -9.45 -18.43 23.19
CA ASP A 120 -9.20 -18.50 24.64
C ASP A 120 -7.70 -18.58 25.00
N LYS A 121 -6.78 -18.54 24.01
CA LYS A 121 -5.34 -18.73 24.24
C LYS A 121 -4.56 -17.46 23.90
N PRO A 122 -4.30 -16.55 24.87
CA PRO A 122 -3.65 -15.27 24.61
C PRO A 122 -2.21 -15.39 24.07
N TRP A 123 -1.51 -16.47 24.34
CA TRP A 123 -0.16 -16.73 23.85
C TRP A 123 -0.09 -17.01 22.33
N VAL A 124 -1.23 -17.34 21.70
CA VAL A 124 -1.28 -17.63 20.25
C VAL A 124 -1.02 -16.36 19.42
N VAL A 125 -1.47 -15.19 19.89
CA VAL A 125 -1.22 -13.91 19.20
C VAL A 125 0.27 -13.62 19.03
N PRO A 126 1.10 -13.56 20.09
CA PRO A 126 2.53 -13.30 19.94
C PRO A 126 3.25 -14.38 19.13
N LEU A 127 2.83 -15.63 19.21
CA LEU A 127 3.39 -16.71 18.38
C LEU A 127 3.11 -16.45 16.88
N LEU A 128 1.86 -16.14 16.52
CA LEU A 128 1.49 -15.84 15.13
C LEU A 128 2.17 -14.55 14.63
N VAL A 129 2.32 -13.54 15.47
CA VAL A 129 3.09 -12.32 15.15
C VAL A 129 4.53 -12.68 14.79
N ALA A 130 5.19 -13.50 15.61
CA ALA A 130 6.56 -13.92 15.37
C ALA A 130 6.68 -14.74 14.08
N LEU A 131 5.81 -15.73 13.85
CA LEU A 131 5.83 -16.58 12.66
C LEU A 131 5.54 -15.76 11.39
N ALA A 132 4.48 -14.95 11.40
CA ALA A 132 4.13 -14.09 10.27
C ALA A 132 5.25 -13.08 9.96
N GLY A 133 5.82 -12.46 11.00
CA GLY A 133 6.95 -11.53 10.86
C GLY A 133 8.17 -12.18 10.21
N ILE A 134 8.53 -13.40 10.62
CA ILE A 134 9.63 -14.16 10.00
C ILE A 134 9.32 -14.50 8.54
N CYS A 135 8.13 -14.98 8.24
CA CYS A 135 7.71 -15.30 6.87
C CYS A 135 7.72 -14.07 5.95
N MET A 136 7.17 -12.96 6.42
CA MET A 136 7.13 -11.70 5.68
C MET A 136 8.54 -11.13 5.45
N THR A 137 9.39 -11.15 6.49
CA THR A 137 10.80 -10.74 6.38
C THR A 137 11.55 -11.64 5.39
N GLY A 138 11.33 -12.94 5.44
CA GLY A 138 11.90 -13.89 4.49
C GLY A 138 11.53 -13.57 3.05
N SER A 139 10.25 -13.26 2.77
CA SER A 139 9.82 -12.87 1.43
C SER A 139 10.49 -11.58 0.95
N ALA A 140 10.66 -10.61 1.83
CA ALA A 140 11.35 -9.35 1.52
C ALA A 140 12.85 -9.57 1.25
N PHE A 141 13.49 -10.51 1.94
CA PHE A 141 14.91 -10.85 1.77
C PHE A 141 15.21 -11.36 0.36
N PHE A 142 14.34 -12.16 -0.23
CA PHE A 142 14.50 -12.66 -1.60
C PHE A 142 14.22 -11.60 -2.68
N GLY A 143 13.77 -10.41 -2.30
CA GLY A 143 13.66 -9.22 -3.15
C GLY A 143 12.57 -9.33 -4.22
N ILE A 144 12.79 -8.64 -5.36
CA ILE A 144 11.76 -8.44 -6.40
C ILE A 144 11.18 -9.74 -6.98
N ARG A 145 11.93 -10.83 -6.98
CA ARG A 145 11.46 -12.13 -7.49
C ARG A 145 10.39 -12.72 -6.57
N ALA A 146 10.63 -12.76 -5.26
CA ALA A 146 9.67 -13.24 -4.28
C ALA A 146 8.44 -12.33 -4.22
N MET A 147 8.64 -11.01 -4.23
CA MET A 147 7.55 -10.03 -4.29
C MET A 147 6.66 -10.24 -5.52
N THR A 148 7.25 -10.54 -6.68
CA THR A 148 6.49 -10.85 -7.89
C THR A 148 5.58 -12.06 -7.68
N ILE A 149 6.13 -13.18 -7.16
CA ILE A 149 5.36 -14.40 -6.93
C ILE A 149 4.23 -14.17 -5.93
N VAL A 150 4.54 -13.52 -4.79
CA VAL A 150 3.56 -13.21 -3.76
C VAL A 150 2.45 -12.31 -4.33
N SER A 151 2.78 -11.28 -5.12
CA SER A 151 1.78 -10.39 -5.71
C SER A 151 0.86 -11.10 -6.70
N TYR A 152 1.37 -12.01 -7.53
CA TYR A 152 0.54 -12.79 -8.46
C TYR A 152 -0.48 -13.71 -7.76
N ILE A 153 -0.18 -14.13 -6.54
CA ILE A 153 -1.08 -14.94 -5.71
C ILE A 153 -2.01 -14.05 -4.88
N SER A 154 -1.44 -13.09 -4.15
CA SER A 154 -2.19 -12.31 -3.16
C SER A 154 -3.14 -11.29 -3.79
N VAL A 155 -2.77 -10.64 -4.90
CA VAL A 155 -3.62 -9.60 -5.52
C VAL A 155 -4.97 -10.16 -5.97
N PRO A 156 -5.06 -11.26 -6.74
CA PRO A 156 -6.34 -11.85 -7.09
C PRO A 156 -7.16 -12.30 -5.87
N LEU A 157 -6.49 -12.90 -4.87
CA LEU A 157 -7.17 -13.37 -3.65
C LEU A 157 -7.76 -12.20 -2.85
N ILE A 158 -7.00 -11.13 -2.64
CA ILE A 158 -7.47 -9.94 -1.91
C ILE A 158 -8.61 -9.28 -2.69
N ALA A 159 -8.49 -9.16 -4.02
CA ALA A 159 -9.56 -8.61 -4.86
C ALA A 159 -10.85 -9.44 -4.75
N MET A 160 -10.75 -10.77 -4.83
CA MET A 160 -11.89 -11.67 -4.67
C MET A 160 -12.52 -11.55 -3.28
N LEU A 161 -11.72 -11.52 -2.23
CA LEU A 161 -12.21 -11.35 -0.86
C LEU A 161 -12.88 -9.99 -0.67
N GLY A 162 -12.30 -8.91 -1.18
CA GLY A 162 -12.89 -7.57 -1.10
C GLY A 162 -14.23 -7.47 -1.84
N ILE A 163 -14.30 -8.01 -3.07
CA ILE A 163 -15.56 -8.05 -3.85
C ILE A 163 -16.61 -8.90 -3.13
N THR A 164 -16.22 -10.07 -2.61
CA THR A 164 -17.14 -10.94 -1.88
C THR A 164 -17.66 -10.27 -0.62
N ALA A 165 -16.78 -9.62 0.16
CA ALA A 165 -17.17 -8.89 1.37
C ALA A 165 -18.12 -7.74 1.04
N MET A 166 -17.88 -7.00 -0.05
CA MET A 166 -18.76 -5.93 -0.50
C MET A 166 -20.13 -6.46 -0.91
N ILE A 167 -20.19 -7.55 -1.69
CA ILE A 167 -21.46 -8.19 -2.09
C ILE A 167 -22.23 -8.67 -0.86
N MET A 168 -21.54 -9.30 0.09
CA MET A 168 -22.18 -9.75 1.35
C MET A 168 -22.71 -8.58 2.17
N ALA A 169 -21.94 -7.50 2.31
CA ALA A 169 -22.35 -6.31 3.04
C ALA A 169 -23.60 -5.64 2.42
N VAL A 170 -23.69 -5.63 1.09
CA VAL A 170 -24.88 -5.11 0.37
C VAL A 170 -26.08 -6.04 0.53
N ARG A 171 -25.90 -7.37 0.45
CA ARG A 171 -26.99 -8.35 0.53
C ARG A 171 -27.53 -8.57 1.92
N GLN A 172 -26.69 -8.47 2.96
CA GLN A 172 -27.09 -8.70 4.36
C GLN A 172 -27.52 -7.43 5.08
N GLY A 173 -27.39 -6.27 4.44
CA GLY A 173 -27.80 -5.01 5.03
C GLY A 173 -29.26 -4.69 4.71
N ASP A 174 -30.08 -4.47 5.74
CA ASP A 174 -31.46 -4.02 5.62
C ASP A 174 -31.57 -2.57 5.15
N ALA A 175 -30.47 -1.79 5.24
CA ALA A 175 -30.39 -0.39 4.84
C ALA A 175 -29.68 -0.22 3.50
N SER A 176 -30.13 0.73 2.69
CA SER A 176 -29.42 1.13 1.47
C SER A 176 -28.02 1.66 1.78
N LEU A 177 -27.08 1.60 0.80
CA LEU A 177 -25.75 2.19 0.96
C LEU A 177 -25.82 3.67 1.39
N ALA A 178 -26.75 4.44 0.84
CA ALA A 178 -26.93 5.84 1.20
C ALA A 178 -27.36 6.03 2.65
N GLU A 179 -28.22 5.16 3.19
CA GLU A 179 -28.65 5.21 4.60
C GLU A 179 -27.50 4.88 5.56
N LYS A 180 -26.58 3.97 5.19
CA LYS A 180 -25.41 3.66 6.00
C LYS A 180 -24.41 4.82 6.11
N PHE A 181 -24.40 5.73 5.13
CA PHE A 181 -23.61 6.96 5.16
C PHE A 181 -24.36 8.17 5.72
N ALA A 182 -25.64 8.02 6.07
CA ALA A 182 -26.49 9.15 6.55
C ALA A 182 -26.10 9.65 7.95
N GLU A 183 -25.50 8.80 8.78
CA GLU A 183 -25.05 9.12 10.13
C GLU A 183 -23.58 9.56 10.17
N SER A 184 -23.19 10.50 9.30
CA SER A 184 -21.78 10.95 9.27
C SER A 184 -21.42 11.69 10.57
N GLN A 185 -20.20 11.43 11.07
CA GLN A 185 -19.69 12.10 12.28
C GLN A 185 -19.11 13.49 12.01
N GLY A 186 -19.38 14.09 10.85
CA GLY A 186 -19.02 15.48 10.53
C GLY A 186 -17.54 15.68 10.16
N LEU A 187 -16.87 14.65 9.66
CA LEU A 187 -15.51 14.79 9.13
C LEU A 187 -15.54 15.68 7.88
N GLY A 188 -14.56 16.60 7.76
CA GLY A 188 -14.43 17.42 6.56
C GLY A 188 -13.78 16.65 5.39
N VAL A 189 -14.21 16.91 4.16
CA VAL A 189 -13.67 16.27 2.93
C VAL A 189 -12.14 16.44 2.83
N ILE A 190 -11.61 17.62 3.15
CA ILE A 190 -10.16 17.89 3.13
C ILE A 190 -9.42 17.03 4.15
N THR A 191 -9.98 16.87 5.34
CA THR A 191 -9.43 15.99 6.38
C THR A 191 -9.45 14.54 5.90
N GLY A 192 -10.56 14.09 5.31
CA GLY A 192 -10.68 12.77 4.71
C GLY A 192 -9.65 12.53 3.60
N ALA A 193 -9.48 13.47 2.69
CA ALA A 193 -8.43 13.39 1.66
C ALA A 193 -7.02 13.34 2.28
N GLY A 194 -6.78 14.08 3.35
CA GLY A 194 -5.54 14.02 4.14
C GLY A 194 -5.30 12.64 4.74
N MET A 195 -6.35 11.96 5.23
CA MET A 195 -6.27 10.57 5.73
C MET A 195 -5.90 9.59 4.60
N VAL A 196 -6.52 9.73 3.42
CA VAL A 196 -6.16 8.91 2.23
C VAL A 196 -4.68 9.09 1.88
N ILE A 197 -4.21 10.32 1.77
CA ILE A 197 -2.79 10.62 1.48
C ILE A 197 -1.90 10.06 2.60
N GLY A 198 -2.23 10.34 3.85
CA GLY A 198 -1.46 9.94 5.03
C GLY A 198 -1.30 8.43 5.17
N SER A 199 -2.33 7.67 4.79
CA SER A 199 -2.30 6.20 4.87
C SER A 199 -1.22 5.56 4.00
N PHE A 200 -0.83 6.20 2.90
CA PHE A 200 0.10 5.61 1.94
C PHE A 200 1.25 6.50 1.46
N VAL A 201 1.36 7.77 1.89
CA VAL A 201 2.39 8.70 1.39
C VAL A 201 3.81 8.19 1.67
N SER A 202 4.05 7.56 2.81
CA SER A 202 5.37 7.00 3.15
C SER A 202 5.74 5.84 2.21
N GLY A 203 4.80 4.94 1.95
CA GLY A 203 4.94 3.88 0.95
C GLY A 203 5.10 4.45 -0.46
N GLY A 204 4.30 5.47 -0.80
CA GLY A 204 4.38 6.21 -2.05
C GLY A 204 5.76 6.81 -2.30
N THR A 205 6.40 7.35 -1.27
CA THR A 205 7.76 7.89 -1.36
C THR A 205 8.80 6.79 -1.69
N ALA A 206 8.56 5.56 -1.27
CA ALA A 206 9.40 4.41 -1.60
C ALA A 206 9.19 3.85 -3.03
N THR A 207 8.26 4.39 -3.81
CA THR A 207 7.94 3.96 -5.19
C THR A 207 9.17 3.73 -6.10
N PRO A 208 10.23 4.57 -6.10
CA PRO A 208 11.42 4.32 -6.92
C PRO A 208 12.08 2.97 -6.67
N ASN A 209 11.95 2.41 -5.45
CA ASN A 209 12.53 1.10 -5.12
C ASN A 209 11.93 -0.04 -5.95
N PHE A 210 10.68 0.11 -6.40
CA PHE A 210 9.96 -0.84 -7.24
C PHE A 210 9.95 -0.40 -8.71
N ALA A 211 9.61 0.86 -8.97
CA ALA A 211 9.44 1.40 -10.32
C ALA A 211 10.73 1.35 -11.17
N ARG A 212 11.90 1.37 -10.54
CA ARG A 212 13.20 1.20 -11.23
C ARG A 212 13.32 -0.13 -12.00
N PHE A 213 12.50 -1.12 -11.69
CA PHE A 213 12.46 -2.39 -12.39
C PHE A 213 11.53 -2.39 -13.62
N ALA A 214 10.83 -1.32 -13.90
CA ALA A 214 9.98 -1.23 -15.10
C ALA A 214 10.81 -1.13 -16.37
N LYS A 215 10.35 -1.77 -17.47
CA LYS A 215 11.01 -1.71 -18.78
C LYS A 215 10.94 -0.32 -19.40
N THR A 216 9.82 0.37 -19.22
CA THR A 216 9.57 1.68 -19.82
C THR A 216 9.01 2.67 -18.79
N PRO A 217 9.35 3.97 -18.91
CA PRO A 217 8.79 5.00 -18.04
C PRO A 217 7.25 5.07 -18.12
N LYS A 218 6.66 4.87 -19.31
CA LYS A 218 5.20 4.82 -19.46
C LYS A 218 4.58 3.70 -18.63
N ALA A 219 5.16 2.48 -18.66
CA ALA A 219 4.69 1.37 -17.84
C ALA A 219 4.81 1.69 -16.34
N ALA A 220 5.94 2.26 -15.90
CA ALA A 220 6.14 2.66 -14.50
C ALA A 220 5.07 3.66 -14.04
N VAL A 221 4.85 4.73 -14.81
CA VAL A 221 3.88 5.79 -14.50
C VAL A 221 2.47 5.23 -14.40
N TRP A 222 1.98 4.55 -15.45
CA TRP A 222 0.60 4.07 -15.47
C TRP A 222 0.31 2.99 -14.43
N THR A 223 1.20 2.02 -14.27
CA THR A 223 0.99 0.96 -13.26
C THR A 223 1.00 1.52 -11.85
N THR A 224 1.82 2.51 -11.57
CA THR A 224 1.90 3.15 -10.27
C THR A 224 0.71 4.08 -10.04
N ALA A 225 0.40 4.96 -10.99
CA ALA A 225 -0.72 5.90 -10.87
C ALA A 225 -2.04 5.17 -10.59
N ILE A 226 -2.33 4.10 -11.35
CA ILE A 226 -3.55 3.32 -11.17
C ILE A 226 -3.52 2.61 -9.82
N ALA A 227 -2.41 1.96 -9.44
CA ALA A 227 -2.34 1.21 -8.20
C ALA A 227 -2.48 2.08 -6.94
N PHE A 228 -2.01 3.33 -6.97
CA PHE A 228 -2.13 4.26 -5.84
C PHE A 228 -3.41 5.11 -5.88
N PHE A 229 -4.11 5.13 -7.00
CA PHE A 229 -5.41 5.76 -7.11
C PHE A 229 -6.55 4.84 -6.66
N LEU A 230 -6.43 3.53 -6.94
CA LEU A 230 -7.41 2.49 -6.55
C LEU A 230 -7.32 2.17 -5.06
#